data_d34cd8ae11922d2f8f50f6115402581f
#
_entry.id   d34cd8ae11922d2f8f50f6115402581f
#
_cell.length_a   1.000
_cell.length_b   1.000
_cell.length_c   1.000
_cell.angle_alpha   90.00
_cell.angle_beta   90.00
_cell.angle_gamma   90.00
#
_symmetry.space_group_name_H-M   'P 1'
#
loop_
_entity.id
_entity.type
_entity.pdbx_description
1 polymer ?
#
loop_
_entity_poly.entity_id
_entity_poly.type
_entity_poly.pdbx_seq_one_letter_code
_entity_poly.pdbx_strand_id
1 'polypeptide(L)'
;MKSDVMFRLRRRDWIILTAFIVAGAVGYVVYNKWAEDGLRRTEADMKSNRPLRVDQNTTLVDVKYDRIHSTYWYVIDKPDQFDAQETARQVQIGVCNNADNSSTMQKEGFSYEYHYKTKDGLALTDFKVTTCD
;
A
#
# COMPACT_ATOMS: atom_id res chain seq x y z
N MET A 1 -27.98 -35.51 39.22
CA MET A 1 -27.31 -36.35 38.25
C MET A 1 -26.53 -35.46 37.30
N LYS A 2 -25.29 -35.25 37.59
CA LYS A 2 -24.45 -34.49 36.69
C LYS A 2 -23.98 -35.43 35.58
N SER A 3 -24.48 -35.19 34.40
CA SER A 3 -23.88 -35.78 33.24
C SER A 3 -22.47 -35.20 33.15
N ASP A 4 -21.52 -35.94 33.63
CA ASP A 4 -20.16 -35.78 33.17
C ASP A 4 -20.10 -36.19 31.71
N VAL A 5 -20.63 -35.31 30.86
CA VAL A 5 -20.29 -35.30 29.49
C VAL A 5 -18.87 -34.75 29.43
N MET A 6 -17.96 -35.49 30.02
CA MET A 6 -16.60 -35.41 29.58
C MET A 6 -16.63 -35.70 28.07
N PHE A 7 -16.53 -34.69 27.30
CA PHE A 7 -16.22 -34.79 25.90
C PHE A 7 -14.88 -35.51 25.82
N ARG A 8 -14.91 -36.84 25.91
CA ARG A 8 -13.79 -37.66 25.53
C ARG A 8 -13.70 -37.57 24.01
N LEU A 9 -13.14 -36.48 23.58
CA LEU A 9 -12.67 -36.37 22.22
C LEU A 9 -11.86 -37.62 21.95
N ARG A 10 -12.36 -38.47 21.07
CA ARG A 10 -11.63 -39.66 20.65
C ARG A 10 -10.26 -39.20 20.15
N ARG A 11 -9.24 -39.99 20.39
CA ARG A 11 -7.86 -39.69 19.94
C ARG A 11 -7.81 -39.25 18.47
N ARG A 12 -8.72 -39.77 17.66
CA ARG A 12 -8.89 -39.37 16.26
C ARG A 12 -9.36 -37.91 16.12
N ASP A 13 -10.26 -37.46 16.96
CA ASP A 13 -10.81 -36.11 16.90
C ASP A 13 -9.76 -35.07 17.32
N TRP A 14 -8.91 -35.41 18.24
CA TRP A 14 -7.75 -34.61 18.62
C TRP A 14 -6.75 -34.43 17.48
N ILE A 15 -6.48 -35.49 16.71
CA ILE A 15 -5.57 -35.45 15.56
C ILE A 15 -6.15 -34.54 14.47
N ILE A 16 -7.47 -34.63 14.20
CA ILE A 16 -8.14 -33.79 13.22
C ILE A 16 -8.11 -32.33 13.64
N LEU A 17 -8.43 -32.02 14.91
CA LEU A 17 -8.40 -30.65 15.43
C LEU A 17 -7.00 -30.05 15.35
N THR A 18 -5.97 -30.79 15.72
CA THR A 18 -4.59 -30.36 15.64
C THR A 18 -4.17 -30.10 14.19
N ALA A 19 -4.57 -30.97 13.26
CA ALA A 19 -4.31 -30.80 11.84
C ALA A 19 -4.93 -29.52 11.27
N PHE A 20 -6.16 -29.16 11.67
CA PHE A 20 -6.81 -27.90 11.27
C PHE A 20 -6.09 -26.69 11.79
N ILE A 21 -5.63 -26.69 13.02
CA ILE A 21 -4.89 -25.57 13.62
C ILE A 21 -3.56 -25.37 12.89
N VAL A 22 -2.84 -26.44 12.62
CA VAL A 22 -1.56 -26.37 11.89
C VAL A 22 -1.75 -25.87 10.45
N ALA A 23 -2.76 -26.40 9.75
CA ALA A 23 -3.08 -25.95 8.39
C ALA A 23 -3.48 -24.48 8.34
N GLY A 24 -4.24 -23.99 9.30
CA GLY A 24 -4.61 -22.57 9.41
C GLY A 24 -3.41 -21.69 9.66
N ALA A 25 -2.49 -22.07 10.56
CA ALA A 25 -1.28 -21.32 10.84
C ALA A 25 -0.33 -21.26 9.63
N VAL A 26 -0.13 -22.38 8.93
CA VAL A 26 0.68 -22.44 7.71
C VAL A 26 0.05 -21.58 6.60
N GLY A 27 -1.26 -21.67 6.41
CA GLY A 27 -1.98 -20.85 5.43
C GLY A 27 -1.84 -19.36 5.69
N TYR A 28 -1.90 -18.92 6.94
CA TYR A 28 -1.72 -17.53 7.34
C TYR A 28 -0.29 -17.02 7.04
N VAL A 29 0.72 -17.79 7.36
CA VAL A 29 2.13 -17.45 7.09
C VAL A 29 2.39 -17.37 5.60
N VAL A 30 1.88 -18.34 4.82
CA VAL A 30 2.03 -18.34 3.35
C VAL A 30 1.32 -17.15 2.73
N TYR A 31 0.10 -16.82 3.18
CA TYR A 31 -0.65 -15.66 2.69
C TYR A 31 0.10 -14.34 2.95
N ASN A 32 0.61 -14.13 4.16
CA ASN A 32 1.37 -12.92 4.50
C ASN A 32 2.64 -12.78 3.67
N LYS A 33 3.37 -13.87 3.49
CA LYS A 33 4.58 -13.87 2.67
C LYS A 33 4.28 -13.58 1.21
N TRP A 34 3.21 -14.15 0.69
CA TRP A 34 2.76 -13.90 -0.68
C TRP A 34 2.34 -12.44 -0.89
N ALA A 35 1.64 -11.84 0.05
CA ALA A 35 1.25 -10.44 0.00
C ALA A 35 2.48 -9.50 0.03
N GLU A 36 3.47 -9.78 0.89
CA GLU A 36 4.72 -9.03 0.93
C GLU A 36 5.53 -9.18 -0.36
N ASP A 37 5.63 -10.37 -0.90
CA ASP A 37 6.31 -10.64 -2.17
C ASP A 37 5.61 -9.93 -3.34
N GLY A 38 4.28 -9.88 -3.34
CA GLY A 38 3.49 -9.12 -4.31
C GLY A 38 3.79 -7.63 -4.29
N LEU A 39 3.84 -7.02 -3.09
CA LEU A 39 4.20 -5.62 -2.92
C LEU A 39 5.63 -5.33 -3.38
N ARG A 40 6.58 -6.18 -3.05
CA ARG A 40 7.98 -6.05 -3.49
C ARG A 40 8.12 -6.15 -5.00
N ARG A 41 7.38 -7.05 -5.64
CA ARG A 41 7.37 -7.18 -7.10
C ARG A 41 6.81 -5.93 -7.77
N THR A 42 5.70 -5.39 -7.27
CA THR A 42 5.11 -4.15 -7.77
C THR A 42 6.08 -2.99 -7.64
N GLU A 43 6.74 -2.85 -6.51
CA GLU A 43 7.78 -1.84 -6.29
C GLU A 43 8.95 -2.04 -7.26
N ALA A 44 9.43 -3.27 -7.43
CA ALA A 44 10.51 -3.59 -8.37
C ALA A 44 10.13 -3.29 -9.82
N ASP A 45 8.90 -3.66 -10.23
CA ASP A 45 8.40 -3.37 -11.58
C ASP A 45 8.30 -1.87 -11.83
N MET A 46 7.82 -1.10 -10.87
CA MET A 46 7.79 0.35 -10.98
C MET A 46 9.19 0.96 -10.96
N LYS A 47 10.13 0.39 -10.24
CA LYS A 47 11.54 0.82 -10.24
C LYS A 47 12.26 0.49 -11.54
N SER A 48 11.94 -0.63 -12.19
CA SER A 48 12.57 -1.04 -13.46
C SER A 48 12.16 -0.16 -14.65
N ASN A 49 10.98 0.45 -14.61
CA ASN A 49 10.44 1.30 -15.68
C ASN A 49 10.76 2.80 -15.49
N ARG A 50 11.68 3.12 -14.60
CA ARG A 50 12.01 4.50 -14.27
C ARG A 50 13.31 5.01 -14.87
N PRO A 51 13.40 6.33 -15.04
CA PRO A 51 12.39 7.36 -14.72
C PRO A 51 11.19 7.33 -15.66
N LEU A 52 9.98 7.51 -15.09
CA LEU A 52 8.73 7.52 -15.86
C LEU A 52 8.23 8.96 -16.04
N ARG A 53 8.09 9.38 -17.29
CA ARG A 53 7.54 10.70 -17.61
C ARG A 53 6.04 10.71 -17.40
N VAL A 54 5.57 11.55 -16.48
CA VAL A 54 4.14 11.70 -16.14
C VAL A 54 3.48 12.73 -17.04
N ASP A 55 4.11 13.88 -17.22
CA ASP A 55 3.71 14.94 -18.12
C ASP A 55 4.93 15.70 -18.67
N GLN A 56 4.71 16.79 -19.39
CA GLN A 56 5.79 17.55 -20.02
C GLN A 56 6.80 18.15 -19.03
N ASN A 57 6.40 18.30 -17.76
CA ASN A 57 7.21 18.95 -16.73
C ASN A 57 7.54 18.05 -15.54
N THR A 58 6.92 16.87 -15.44
CA THR A 58 6.98 16.00 -14.26
C THR A 58 7.49 14.62 -14.61
N THR A 59 8.49 14.16 -13.86
CA THR A 59 9.05 12.82 -13.99
C THR A 59 8.98 12.10 -12.65
N LEU A 60 8.40 10.90 -12.62
CA LEU A 60 8.42 10.01 -11.46
C LEU A 60 9.78 9.33 -11.38
N VAL A 61 10.53 9.56 -10.31
CA VAL A 61 11.90 9.07 -10.16
C VAL A 61 12.03 7.95 -9.12
N ASP A 62 11.13 7.87 -8.15
CA ASP A 62 11.14 6.79 -7.17
C ASP A 62 9.77 6.54 -6.58
N VAL A 63 9.54 5.30 -6.13
CA VAL A 63 8.31 4.84 -5.46
C VAL A 63 8.70 3.89 -4.34
N LYS A 64 8.02 4.01 -3.21
CA LYS A 64 8.13 3.07 -2.10
C LYS A 64 6.74 2.63 -1.65
N TYR A 65 6.52 1.33 -1.57
CA TYR A 65 5.30 0.75 -1.03
C TYR A 65 5.56 0.14 0.33
N ASP A 66 4.70 0.46 1.28
CA ASP A 66 4.58 -0.18 2.56
C ASP A 66 3.16 -0.75 2.70
N ARG A 67 2.87 -1.51 3.75
CA ARG A 67 1.57 -2.16 3.97
C ARG A 67 0.39 -1.17 3.97
N ILE A 68 0.61 0.02 4.51
CA ILE A 68 -0.42 1.05 4.71
C ILE A 68 -0.03 2.39 4.11
N HIS A 69 1.07 2.46 3.35
CA HIS A 69 1.62 3.72 2.91
C HIS A 69 2.36 3.57 1.58
N SER A 70 2.09 4.48 0.66
CA SER A 70 2.83 4.60 -0.60
C SER A 70 3.47 5.97 -0.68
N THR A 71 4.73 6.03 -1.10
CA THR A 71 5.47 7.28 -1.26
C THR A 71 5.95 7.40 -2.69
N TYR A 72 5.77 8.59 -3.27
CA TYR A 72 6.14 8.91 -4.64
C TYR A 72 7.06 10.12 -4.67
N TRP A 73 8.15 10.03 -5.42
CA TRP A 73 9.12 11.11 -5.63
C TRP A 73 9.12 11.54 -7.08
N TYR A 74 8.91 12.83 -7.30
CA TYR A 74 8.87 13.45 -8.62
C TYR A 74 9.91 14.54 -8.76
N VAL A 75 10.41 14.70 -9.99
CA VAL A 75 11.29 15.81 -10.37
C VAL A 75 10.55 16.71 -11.35
N ILE A 76 10.62 18.02 -11.11
CA ILE A 76 10.02 19.05 -11.95
C ILE A 76 11.12 19.70 -12.80
N ASP A 77 10.94 19.71 -14.11
CA ASP A 77 11.89 20.29 -15.05
C ASP A 77 11.90 21.81 -15.00
N LYS A 78 10.71 22.41 -14.97
CA LYS A 78 10.53 23.87 -14.98
C LYS A 78 9.78 24.29 -13.72
N PRO A 79 10.49 24.63 -12.63
CA PRO A 79 9.84 24.98 -11.35
C PRO A 79 8.95 26.22 -11.41
N ASP A 80 9.24 27.15 -12.30
CA ASP A 80 8.44 28.36 -12.53
C ASP A 80 7.05 28.09 -13.10
N GLN A 81 6.85 26.93 -13.74
CA GLN A 81 5.58 26.46 -14.26
C GLN A 81 4.85 25.50 -13.30
N PHE A 82 5.38 25.29 -12.12
CA PHE A 82 4.83 24.37 -11.13
C PHE A 82 4.02 25.13 -10.07
N ASP A 83 2.75 24.76 -9.94
CA ASP A 83 1.85 25.25 -8.90
C ASP A 83 1.64 24.16 -7.84
N ALA A 84 2.20 24.36 -6.65
CA ALA A 84 2.14 23.37 -5.57
C ALA A 84 0.70 23.14 -5.08
N GLN A 85 -0.10 24.18 -4.93
CA GLN A 85 -1.48 24.06 -4.46
C GLN A 85 -2.37 23.34 -5.48
N GLU A 86 -2.26 23.73 -6.74
CA GLU A 86 -3.04 23.10 -7.82
C GLU A 86 -2.62 21.63 -8.01
N THR A 87 -1.33 21.33 -7.92
CA THR A 87 -0.82 19.96 -8.01
C THR A 87 -1.38 19.09 -6.88
N ALA A 88 -1.33 19.57 -5.64
CA ALA A 88 -1.90 18.86 -4.50
C ALA A 88 -3.41 18.62 -4.67
N ARG A 89 -4.14 19.62 -5.14
CA ARG A 89 -5.58 19.51 -5.41
C ARG A 89 -5.88 18.47 -6.49
N GLN A 90 -5.17 18.49 -7.59
CA GLN A 90 -5.36 17.54 -8.70
C GLN A 90 -5.01 16.11 -8.28
N VAL A 91 -3.95 15.91 -7.52
CA VAL A 91 -3.56 14.61 -7.00
C VAL A 91 -4.63 14.07 -6.05
N GLN A 92 -5.13 14.91 -5.14
CA GLN A 92 -6.20 14.50 -4.22
C GLN A 92 -7.48 14.09 -4.96
N ILE A 93 -7.89 14.85 -5.96
CA ILE A 93 -9.04 14.52 -6.81
C ILE A 93 -8.79 13.20 -7.52
N GLY A 94 -7.61 12.99 -8.11
CA GLY A 94 -7.26 11.77 -8.83
C GLY A 94 -7.26 10.54 -7.93
N VAL A 95 -6.70 10.64 -6.74
CA VAL A 95 -6.69 9.55 -5.75
C VAL A 95 -8.12 9.25 -5.27
N CYS A 96 -8.90 10.27 -4.95
CA CYS A 96 -10.23 10.11 -4.36
C CYS A 96 -11.31 9.72 -5.37
N ASN A 97 -11.12 9.98 -6.65
CA ASN A 97 -12.02 9.51 -7.70
C ASN A 97 -11.91 8.00 -7.97
N ASN A 98 -10.85 7.36 -7.52
CA ASN A 98 -10.74 5.91 -7.57
C ASN A 98 -11.43 5.32 -6.34
N ALA A 99 -12.52 4.58 -6.55
CA ALA A 99 -13.31 3.98 -5.46
C ALA A 99 -12.50 2.99 -4.61
N ASP A 100 -11.56 2.26 -5.22
CA ASP A 100 -10.71 1.32 -4.51
C ASP A 100 -9.74 2.04 -3.58
N ASN A 101 -9.15 3.15 -4.01
CA ASN A 101 -8.27 3.97 -3.18
C ASN A 101 -9.02 4.58 -1.99
N SER A 102 -10.20 5.14 -2.24
CA SER A 102 -11.05 5.73 -1.19
C SER A 102 -11.44 4.68 -0.15
N SER A 103 -11.88 3.50 -0.59
CA SER A 103 -12.24 2.39 0.28
C SER A 103 -11.06 1.89 1.11
N THR A 104 -9.88 1.75 0.51
CA THR A 104 -8.66 1.30 1.18
C THR A 104 -8.22 2.31 2.26
N MET A 105 -8.31 3.60 1.98
CA MET A 105 -8.00 4.64 2.98
C MET A 105 -8.96 4.61 4.17
N GLN A 106 -10.26 4.46 3.93
CA GLN A 106 -11.27 4.43 4.98
C GLN A 106 -11.19 3.18 5.85
N LYS A 107 -11.01 2.01 5.24
CA LYS A 107 -11.06 0.71 5.93
C LYS A 107 -9.74 0.30 6.54
N GLU A 108 -8.64 0.61 5.89
CA GLU A 108 -7.30 0.10 6.23
C GLU A 108 -6.34 1.19 6.73
N GLY A 109 -6.77 2.46 6.71
CA GLY A 109 -5.93 3.59 7.08
C GLY A 109 -4.78 3.83 6.11
N PHE A 110 -4.94 3.44 4.86
CA PHE A 110 -3.92 3.61 3.83
C PHE A 110 -3.71 5.09 3.51
N SER A 111 -2.46 5.48 3.27
CA SER A 111 -2.11 6.85 2.92
C SER A 111 -1.15 6.92 1.73
N TYR A 112 -1.19 8.05 1.04
CA TYR A 112 -0.33 8.35 -0.09
C TYR A 112 0.48 9.60 0.19
N GLU A 113 1.80 9.54 -0.01
CA GLU A 113 2.72 10.64 0.21
C GLU A 113 3.39 11.02 -1.10
N TYR A 114 3.47 12.33 -1.37
CA TYR A 114 4.01 12.86 -2.62
C TYR A 114 5.07 13.89 -2.33
N HIS A 115 6.23 13.74 -2.98
CA HIS A 115 7.37 14.64 -2.88
C HIS A 115 7.74 15.16 -4.27
N TYR A 116 7.81 16.47 -4.40
CA TYR A 116 8.20 17.16 -5.62
C TYR A 116 9.44 17.99 -5.38
N LYS A 117 10.45 17.83 -6.22
CA LYS A 117 11.71 18.58 -6.14
C LYS A 117 12.17 19.01 -7.54
N THR A 118 13.08 19.98 -7.57
CA THR A 118 13.78 20.37 -8.79
C THR A 118 14.85 19.36 -9.17
N LYS A 119 15.40 19.48 -10.39
CA LYS A 119 16.55 18.67 -10.82
C LYS A 119 17.75 18.81 -9.90
N ASP A 120 17.93 20.02 -9.31
CA ASP A 120 19.02 20.32 -8.38
C ASP A 120 18.75 19.81 -6.95
N GLY A 121 17.60 19.19 -6.71
CA GLY A 121 17.25 18.63 -5.41
C GLY A 121 16.55 19.59 -4.44
N LEU A 122 16.16 20.78 -4.89
CA LEU A 122 15.38 21.71 -4.08
C LEU A 122 13.95 21.23 -3.91
N ALA A 123 13.49 21.08 -2.67
CA ALA A 123 12.10 20.67 -2.37
C ALA A 123 11.13 21.77 -2.80
N LEU A 124 10.11 21.40 -3.59
CA LEU A 124 9.05 22.29 -4.04
C LEU A 124 7.80 22.16 -3.17
N THR A 125 7.37 20.93 -2.92
CA THR A 125 6.25 20.63 -2.03
C THR A 125 6.28 19.17 -1.59
N ASP A 126 5.73 18.93 -0.40
CA ASP A 126 5.46 17.60 0.14
C ASP A 126 4.05 17.62 0.71
N PHE A 127 3.26 16.57 0.40
CA PHE A 127 1.92 16.45 0.97
C PHE A 127 1.49 14.99 1.06
N LYS A 128 0.48 14.74 1.89
CA LYS A 128 -0.14 13.42 2.08
C LYS A 128 -1.62 13.47 1.75
N VAL A 129 -2.11 12.40 1.13
CA VAL A 129 -3.54 12.13 0.97
C VAL A 129 -3.91 11.02 1.94
N THR A 130 -4.70 11.34 2.96
CA THR A 130 -5.09 10.41 4.03
C THR A 130 -6.60 10.22 4.10
N THR A 131 -7.37 11.13 3.56
CA THR A 131 -8.85 11.10 3.53
C THR A 131 -9.37 11.63 2.21
N CYS A 132 -10.60 11.25 1.87
CA CYS A 132 -11.32 11.68 0.67
C CYS A 132 -12.66 12.35 1.03
N ASP A 133 -12.60 13.29 1.90
CA ASP A 133 -13.80 14.07 2.30
C ASP A 133 -14.26 15.05 1.22
#